data_e79f174fcaacc3709d54d99ec9c5707e
#
_entry.id   e79f174fcaacc3709d54d99ec9c5707e
#
_cell.length_a   1.000
_cell.length_b   1.000
_cell.length_c   1.000
_cell.angle_alpha   90.00
_cell.angle_beta   90.00
_cell.angle_gamma   90.00
#
_symmetry.space_group_name_H-M   'P 1'
#
loop_
_entity.id
_entity.type
_entity.pdbx_description
1 polymer ?
#
loop_
_entity_poly.entity_id
_entity_poly.type
_entity_poly.pdbx_seq_one_letter_code
_entity_poly.pdbx_strand_id
1 'polypeptide(L)'
;MNVFGVTGWKNAGKTGLMERLVAEFCRRGLRVSTLKHAHHSFDVDHSGKDSHRHRTAGASQVLLASTERWALMNEHRGAPEPSLASLLAKLDPVDLVLIEGWKRDKHPKVEAWRAATGHPADCAE
;
A
#
# COMPACT_ATOMS: atom_id res chain seq x y z
N MET A 1 -5.57 -8.62 14.13
CA MET A 1 -5.02 -7.37 13.58
C MET A 1 -6.15 -6.62 12.90
N ASN A 2 -6.34 -5.37 13.22
CA ASN A 2 -7.41 -4.56 12.65
C ASN A 2 -6.98 -3.98 11.29
N VAL A 3 -7.92 -4.00 10.34
CA VAL A 3 -7.69 -3.54 8.98
C VAL A 3 -8.71 -2.44 8.66
N PHE A 4 -8.24 -1.32 8.14
CA PHE A 4 -9.11 -0.20 7.80
C PHE A 4 -8.61 0.45 6.51
N GLY A 5 -9.51 0.73 5.58
CA GLY A 5 -9.17 1.26 4.28
C GLY A 5 -9.48 2.73 4.10
N VAL A 6 -8.68 3.39 3.27
CA VAL A 6 -8.93 4.75 2.76
C VAL A 6 -9.04 4.64 1.26
N THR A 7 -10.16 5.10 0.71
CA THR A 7 -10.42 5.08 -0.72
C THR A 7 -10.71 6.49 -1.22
N GLY A 8 -10.86 6.65 -2.53
CA GLY A 8 -11.21 7.92 -3.14
C GLY A 8 -10.55 8.07 -4.50
N TRP A 9 -11.03 9.04 -5.25
CA TRP A 9 -10.48 9.37 -6.56
C TRP A 9 -9.14 10.07 -6.43
N LYS A 10 -8.37 10.06 -7.51
CA LYS A 10 -7.13 10.82 -7.60
C LYS A 10 -7.40 12.27 -7.22
N ASN A 11 -6.49 12.87 -6.45
CA ASN A 11 -6.58 14.26 -5.99
C ASN A 11 -7.72 14.51 -4.98
N ALA A 12 -8.31 13.46 -4.41
CA ALA A 12 -9.34 13.62 -3.38
C ALA A 12 -8.77 13.78 -1.96
N GLY A 13 -7.45 13.69 -1.80
CA GLY A 13 -6.80 13.87 -0.50
C GLY A 13 -6.47 12.58 0.24
N LYS A 14 -6.47 11.43 -0.46
CA LYS A 14 -6.17 10.13 0.19
C LYS A 14 -4.82 10.12 0.88
N THR A 15 -3.78 10.56 0.19
CA THR A 15 -2.41 10.52 0.74
C THR A 15 -2.29 11.37 2.00
N GLY A 16 -2.85 12.57 1.97
CA GLY A 16 -2.84 13.45 3.14
C GLY A 16 -3.62 12.87 4.31
N LEU A 17 -4.77 12.24 4.03
CA LEU A 17 -5.56 11.60 5.07
C LEU A 17 -4.82 10.40 5.65
N MET A 18 -4.23 9.55 4.80
CA MET A 18 -3.43 8.41 5.24
C MET A 18 -2.30 8.86 6.17
N GLU A 19 -1.57 9.89 5.77
CA GLU A 19 -0.45 10.41 6.55
C GLU A 19 -0.90 10.88 7.92
N ARG A 20 -2.02 11.60 8.00
CA ARG A 20 -2.56 12.07 9.26
C ARG A 20 -3.05 10.93 10.15
N LEU A 21 -3.66 9.91 9.55
CA LEU A 21 -4.11 8.73 10.31
C LEU A 21 -2.93 7.95 10.88
N VAL A 22 -1.90 7.73 10.08
CA VAL A 22 -0.68 7.05 10.56
C VAL A 22 -0.08 7.83 11.72
N ALA A 23 0.10 9.14 11.56
CA ALA A 23 0.69 9.98 12.59
C ALA A 23 -0.12 9.96 13.88
N GLU A 24 -1.45 10.05 13.78
CA GLU A 24 -2.32 10.09 14.95
C GLU A 24 -2.32 8.76 15.70
N PHE A 25 -2.42 7.64 15.00
CA PHE A 25 -2.42 6.34 15.65
C PHE A 25 -1.06 5.98 16.25
N CYS A 26 0.02 6.36 15.58
CA CYS A 26 1.36 6.20 16.16
C CYS A 26 1.53 7.05 17.42
N ARG A 27 0.99 8.28 17.41
CA ARG A 27 1.01 9.15 18.57
C ARG A 27 0.27 8.53 19.76
N ARG A 28 -0.77 7.74 19.48
CA ARG A 28 -1.52 7.02 20.52
C ARG A 28 -0.85 5.74 21.00
N GLY A 29 0.34 5.45 20.49
CA GLY A 29 1.10 4.28 20.91
C GLY A 29 0.79 3.00 20.16
N LEU A 30 0.02 3.07 19.06
CA LEU A 30 -0.29 1.90 18.27
C LEU A 30 0.81 1.61 17.25
N ARG A 31 1.02 0.34 16.99
CA ARG A 31 1.89 -0.09 15.89
C ARG A 31 1.05 -0.15 14.63
N VAL A 32 1.46 0.60 13.62
CA VAL A 32 0.70 0.77 12.38
C VAL A 32 1.54 0.32 11.19
N SER A 33 0.94 -0.47 10.31
CA SER A 33 1.50 -0.78 9.00
C SER A 33 0.56 -0.25 7.93
N THR A 34 1.10 -0.01 6.75
CA THR A 34 0.29 0.47 5.62
C THR A 34 0.47 -0.43 4.42
N LEU A 35 -0.55 -0.45 3.57
CA LEU A 35 -0.53 -1.21 2.33
C LEU A 35 -1.18 -0.34 1.27
N LYS A 36 -0.50 -0.17 0.14
CA LYS A 36 -1.00 0.68 -0.94
C LYS A 36 -1.06 -0.13 -2.23
N HIS A 37 -2.19 -0.02 -2.91
CA HIS A 37 -2.33 -0.59 -4.25
C HIS A 37 -1.93 0.46 -5.29
N ALA A 38 -0.89 0.18 -6.04
CA ALA A 38 -0.45 1.05 -7.12
C ALA A 38 -1.18 0.66 -8.41
N HIS A 39 -1.75 1.65 -9.11
CA HIS A 39 -2.47 1.40 -10.36
C HIS A 39 -1.54 1.16 -11.54
N HIS A 40 -0.28 1.56 -11.40
CA HIS A 40 0.74 1.39 -12.44
C HIS A 40 1.91 0.64 -11.84
N SER A 41 2.73 0.05 -12.70
CA SER A 41 3.98 -0.56 -12.24
C SER A 41 4.81 0.51 -11.53
N PHE A 42 5.54 0.07 -10.51
CA PHE A 42 6.38 0.96 -9.73
C PHE A 42 7.74 0.31 -9.49
N ASP A 43 8.74 1.13 -9.22
CA ASP A 43 10.07 0.66 -8.88
C ASP A 43 10.49 1.28 -7.55
N VAL A 44 10.96 0.44 -6.63
CA VAL A 44 11.55 0.90 -5.36
C VAL A 44 13.06 1.08 -5.50
N ASP A 45 13.63 0.66 -6.61
CA ASP A 45 15.03 0.87 -6.94
C ASP A 45 15.14 1.60 -8.29
N HIS A 46 16.34 2.07 -8.60
CA HIS A 46 16.59 2.83 -9.82
C HIS A 46 17.29 1.98 -10.87
N SER A 47 17.05 2.31 -12.15
CA SER A 47 17.74 1.69 -13.27
C SER A 47 19.27 1.79 -13.07
N GLY A 48 19.95 0.66 -13.30
CA GLY A 48 21.40 0.59 -13.14
C GLY A 48 21.90 0.25 -11.76
N LYS A 49 21.05 0.26 -10.75
CA LYS A 49 21.41 -0.23 -9.41
C LYS A 49 21.42 -1.75 -9.37
N ASP A 50 22.21 -2.33 -8.46
CA ASP A 50 22.40 -3.78 -8.40
C ASP A 50 21.07 -4.54 -8.25
N SER A 51 20.19 -4.08 -7.36
CA SER A 51 18.89 -4.72 -7.17
C SER A 51 18.05 -4.69 -8.44
N HIS A 52 18.04 -3.57 -9.16
CA HIS A 52 17.36 -3.44 -10.43
C HIS A 52 17.94 -4.41 -11.47
N ARG A 53 19.26 -4.53 -11.51
CA ARG A 53 19.94 -5.44 -12.43
C ARG A 53 19.60 -6.89 -12.13
N HIS A 54 19.48 -7.26 -10.85
CA HIS A 54 19.06 -8.61 -10.45
C HIS A 54 17.67 -8.93 -10.99
N ARG A 55 16.71 -7.99 -10.84
CA ARG A 55 15.35 -8.17 -11.35
C ARG A 55 15.34 -8.30 -12.88
N THR A 56 16.05 -7.42 -13.53
CA THR A 56 16.11 -7.41 -15.00
C THR A 56 16.74 -8.68 -15.54
N ALA A 57 17.70 -9.25 -14.82
CA ALA A 57 18.36 -10.49 -15.22
C ALA A 57 17.49 -11.74 -15.00
N GLY A 58 16.41 -11.64 -14.21
CA GLY A 58 15.47 -12.72 -14.06
C GLY A 58 15.20 -13.21 -12.66
N ALA A 59 15.74 -12.52 -11.62
CA ALA A 59 15.48 -12.94 -10.25
C ALA A 59 14.00 -12.84 -9.92
N SER A 60 13.45 -13.88 -9.28
CA SER A 60 12.03 -13.90 -8.90
C SER A 60 11.74 -12.94 -7.75
N GLN A 61 12.66 -12.87 -6.79
CA GLN A 61 12.58 -11.96 -5.67
C GLN A 61 13.94 -11.36 -5.41
N VAL A 62 13.95 -10.11 -4.97
CA VAL A 62 15.17 -9.43 -4.54
C VAL A 62 14.91 -8.81 -3.18
N LEU A 63 15.74 -9.15 -2.20
CA LEU A 63 15.68 -8.55 -0.88
C LEU A 63 16.82 -7.56 -0.75
N LEU A 64 16.47 -6.30 -0.55
CA LEU A 64 17.42 -5.21 -0.37
C LEU A 64 17.43 -4.82 1.09
N ALA A 65 18.59 -4.83 1.72
CA ALA A 65 18.68 -4.59 3.16
C ALA A 65 19.78 -3.58 3.49
N SER A 66 19.52 -2.79 4.52
CA SER A 66 20.47 -1.86 5.09
C SER A 66 20.35 -1.90 6.61
N THR A 67 21.12 -1.06 7.29
CA THR A 67 21.03 -0.98 8.75
C THR A 67 19.69 -0.39 9.25
N GLU A 68 18.97 0.33 8.39
CA GLU A 68 17.76 1.02 8.80
C GLU A 68 16.48 0.36 8.32
N ARG A 69 16.52 -0.31 7.17
CA ARG A 69 15.31 -0.92 6.59
C ARG A 69 15.67 -2.00 5.59
N TRP A 70 14.70 -2.84 5.31
CA TRP A 70 14.80 -3.80 4.22
C TRP A 70 13.51 -3.77 3.41
N ALA A 71 13.62 -4.18 2.13
CA ALA A 71 12.47 -4.30 1.24
C ALA A 71 12.60 -5.58 0.43
N LEU A 72 11.51 -6.30 0.31
CA LEU A 72 11.42 -7.49 -0.52
C LEU A 72 10.56 -7.17 -1.74
N MET A 73 11.16 -7.28 -2.92
CA MET A 73 10.46 -7.08 -4.19
C MET A 73 10.16 -8.44 -4.80
N ASN A 74 8.91 -8.68 -5.12
CA ASN A 74 8.45 -9.90 -5.75
C ASN A 74 7.97 -9.60 -7.17
N GLU A 75 8.61 -10.22 -8.17
CA GLU A 75 8.21 -10.06 -9.56
C GLU A 75 7.16 -11.12 -9.89
N HIS A 76 6.00 -10.69 -10.36
CA HIS A 76 4.91 -11.64 -10.66
C HIS A 76 5.22 -12.51 -11.89
N ARG A 77 5.93 -11.98 -12.85
CA ARG A 77 6.36 -12.66 -14.08
C ARG A 77 5.22 -13.40 -14.77
N GLY A 78 4.11 -12.67 -14.96
CA GLY A 78 2.93 -13.22 -15.62
C GLY A 78 1.97 -13.94 -14.72
N ALA A 79 2.32 -14.19 -13.46
CA ALA A 79 1.39 -14.76 -12.50
C ALA A 79 0.33 -13.73 -12.12
N PRO A 80 -0.88 -14.17 -11.73
CA PRO A 80 -1.91 -13.23 -11.30
C PRO A 80 -1.48 -12.40 -10.10
N GLU A 81 -1.99 -11.18 -9.99
CA GLU A 81 -1.76 -10.33 -8.83
C GLU A 81 -2.27 -11.04 -7.57
N PRO A 82 -1.49 -11.06 -6.48
CA PRO A 82 -1.94 -11.69 -5.24
C PRO A 82 -3.17 -11.00 -4.67
N SER A 83 -3.99 -11.76 -3.96
CA SER A 83 -5.15 -11.20 -3.27
C SER A 83 -4.72 -10.30 -2.12
N LEU A 84 -5.63 -9.41 -1.70
CA LEU A 84 -5.38 -8.58 -0.53
C LEU A 84 -5.07 -9.43 0.70
N ALA A 85 -5.80 -10.52 0.89
CA ALA A 85 -5.57 -11.40 2.04
C ALA A 85 -4.16 -11.98 2.04
N SER A 86 -3.65 -12.41 0.88
CA SER A 86 -2.31 -12.97 0.79
C SER A 86 -1.24 -11.90 1.01
N LEU A 87 -1.49 -10.67 0.58
CA LEU A 87 -0.56 -9.56 0.82
C LEU A 87 -0.55 -9.16 2.29
N LEU A 88 -1.71 -9.11 2.94
CA LEU A 88 -1.79 -8.84 4.38
C LEU A 88 -1.02 -9.87 5.19
N ALA A 89 -1.03 -11.13 4.77
CA ALA A 89 -0.31 -12.19 5.46
C ALA A 89 1.22 -12.01 5.41
N LYS A 90 1.72 -11.16 4.53
CA LYS A 90 3.17 -10.88 4.45
C LYS A 90 3.62 -9.84 5.46
N LEU A 91 2.70 -9.12 6.08
CA LEU A 91 3.04 -8.14 7.10
C LEU A 91 3.12 -8.80 8.47
N ASP A 92 4.07 -8.36 9.27
CA ASP A 92 4.13 -8.80 10.66
C ASP A 92 2.88 -8.31 11.41
N PRO A 93 2.44 -9.03 12.46
CA PRO A 93 1.30 -8.58 13.25
C PRO A 93 1.54 -7.21 13.87
N VAL A 94 0.56 -6.32 13.70
CA VAL A 94 0.55 -4.97 14.28
C VAL A 94 -0.86 -4.68 14.80
N ASP A 95 -1.01 -3.55 15.49
CA ASP A 95 -2.31 -3.17 16.03
C ASP A 95 -3.29 -2.77 14.93
N LEU A 96 -2.80 -2.11 13.88
CA LEU A 96 -3.65 -1.58 12.82
C LEU A 96 -2.92 -1.61 11.48
N VAL A 97 -3.62 -2.07 10.44
CA VAL A 97 -3.15 -1.93 9.06
C VAL A 97 -4.07 -0.96 8.34
N LEU A 98 -3.50 0.09 7.79
CA LEU A 98 -4.23 1.05 6.97
C LEU A 98 -3.96 0.72 5.50
N ILE A 99 -5.03 0.63 4.72
CA ILE A 99 -4.97 0.22 3.32
C ILE A 99 -5.42 1.36 2.44
N GLU A 100 -4.60 1.72 1.45
CA GLU A 100 -4.98 2.66 0.40
C GLU A 100 -5.23 1.87 -0.89
N GLY A 101 -6.46 1.91 -1.39
CA GLY A 101 -6.86 1.12 -2.55
C GLY A 101 -7.77 -0.05 -2.16
N TRP A 102 -7.91 -1.03 -3.07
CA TRP A 102 -8.81 -2.19 -2.90
C TRP A 102 -10.22 -1.78 -2.48
N LYS A 103 -10.77 -0.77 -3.13
CA LYS A 103 -12.05 -0.18 -2.72
C LYS A 103 -13.22 -1.15 -2.84
N ARG A 104 -13.08 -2.24 -3.58
CA ARG A 104 -14.15 -3.22 -3.76
C ARG A 104 -14.05 -4.41 -2.79
N ASP A 105 -12.99 -4.48 -1.99
CA ASP A 105 -12.86 -5.51 -0.98
C ASP A 105 -13.71 -5.17 0.25
N LYS A 106 -13.93 -6.15 1.12
CA LYS A 106 -14.97 -6.04 2.16
C LYS A 106 -14.53 -5.42 3.48
N HIS A 107 -13.28 -5.02 3.62
CA HIS A 107 -12.81 -4.39 4.85
C HIS A 107 -13.48 -3.02 5.06
N PRO A 108 -13.59 -2.56 6.32
CA PRO A 108 -14.13 -1.22 6.61
C PRO A 108 -13.29 -0.14 5.93
N LYS A 109 -13.96 0.89 5.43
CA LYS A 109 -13.29 1.96 4.69
C LYS A 109 -13.84 3.32 5.03
N VAL A 110 -13.02 4.35 4.82
CA VAL A 110 -13.47 5.73 4.73
C VAL A 110 -13.07 6.26 3.37
N GLU A 111 -13.93 7.06 2.78
CA GLU A 111 -13.67 7.67 1.49
C GLU A 111 -13.20 9.11 1.66
N ALA A 112 -12.05 9.45 1.07
CA ALA A 112 -11.61 10.83 0.93
C ALA A 112 -12.30 11.38 -0.32
N TRP A 113 -13.12 12.42 -0.14
CA TRP A 113 -13.87 13.01 -1.24
C TRP A 113 -13.77 14.52 -1.21
N ARG A 114 -13.67 15.12 -2.39
CA ARG A 114 -13.64 16.57 -2.56
C ARG A 114 -14.51 16.95 -3.74
N ALA A 115 -15.40 17.90 -3.50
CA ALA A 115 -16.25 18.42 -4.58
C ALA A 115 -15.45 18.98 -5.75
N ALA A 116 -14.25 19.52 -5.46
CA ALA A 116 -13.40 20.13 -6.47
C ALA A 116 -12.89 19.15 -7.53
N THR A 117 -12.91 17.83 -7.26
CA THR A 117 -12.50 16.82 -8.24
C THR A 117 -13.57 16.58 -9.32
N GLY A 118 -14.81 16.92 -9.04
CA GLY A 118 -15.92 16.69 -9.97
C GLY A 118 -16.41 15.25 -10.01
N HIS A 119 -15.86 14.35 -9.18
CA HIS A 119 -16.29 12.96 -9.13
C HIS A 119 -17.33 12.75 -8.03
N PRO A 120 -18.30 11.85 -8.22
CA PRO A 120 -19.21 11.48 -7.15
C PRO A 120 -18.50 10.61 -6.11
N ALA A 121 -19.07 10.52 -4.90
CA ALA A 121 -18.56 9.61 -3.89
C ALA A 121 -18.73 8.16 -4.36
N ASP A 122 -17.70 7.33 -4.07
CA ASP A 122 -17.71 5.92 -4.45
C ASP A 122 -18.42 5.05 -3.43
N CYS A 123 -18.36 5.44 -2.17
CA CYS A 123 -18.94 4.69 -1.06
C CYS A 123 -20.33 5.25 -0.77
N ALA A 124 -21.35 4.51 -1.19
CA ALA A 124 -22.72 5.00 -1.06
C ALA A 124 -23.23 4.93 0.38
N GLU A 125 -22.66 4.07 1.20
CA GLU A 125 -23.06 3.91 2.59
C GLU A 125 -22.00 3.22 3.42
#